data_306324ee91f90ad257a5f8fb5f4dfaa3
#
_entry.id   306324ee91f90ad257a5f8fb5f4dfaa3
#
_cell.length_a   1.000
_cell.length_b   1.000
_cell.length_c   1.000
_cell.angle_alpha   90.00
_cell.angle_beta   90.00
_cell.angle_gamma   90.00
#
_symmetry.space_group_name_H-M   'P 1'
#
loop_
_entity.id
_entity.type
_entity.pdbx_description
1 polymer ?
#
loop_
_entity_poly.entity_id
_entity_poly.type
_entity_poly.pdbx_seq_one_letter_code
_entity_poly.pdbx_strand_id
1 'polypeptide(L)'
;MAADAIPFRAWLDAGVPVAQSTDGRPYDPIFSFWQMLARRDGVSGHTFGLPAQKLTRAEALRLYTYNAARAAFWEHRIGSLERGKLADLVVLSDDIMTIDEDRIRDAKVLATLLGGKPVHDTGLFN
;
A
#
# COMPACT_ATOMS: atom_id res chain seq x y z
N MET A 1 7.17 25.17 3.54
CA MET A 1 6.16 24.15 3.26
C MET A 1 6.42 22.98 4.19
N ALA A 2 5.38 22.44 4.78
CA ALA A 2 5.45 21.69 6.02
C ALA A 2 6.43 20.51 5.98
N ALA A 3 7.50 20.61 6.75
CA ALA A 3 8.40 19.48 7.03
C ALA A 3 7.62 18.25 7.55
N ASP A 4 6.45 18.51 8.14
CA ASP A 4 5.59 17.53 8.77
C ASP A 4 4.37 17.11 7.92
N ALA A 5 4.42 17.34 6.60
CA ALA A 5 3.33 16.88 5.73
C ALA A 5 3.21 15.34 5.81
N ILE A 6 2.06 14.85 6.30
CA ILE A 6 1.74 13.45 6.52
C ILE A 6 2.89 12.74 7.28
N PRO A 7 3.05 12.96 8.59
CA PRO A 7 4.19 12.48 9.38
C PRO A 7 4.02 11.00 9.78
N PHE A 8 3.98 10.09 8.81
CA PHE A 8 3.77 8.65 9.03
C PHE A 8 4.71 8.06 10.06
N ARG A 9 6.01 8.38 9.95
CA ARG A 9 7.02 7.84 10.86
C ARG A 9 6.75 8.26 12.32
N ALA A 10 6.48 9.55 12.52
CA ALA A 10 6.19 10.07 13.84
C ALA A 10 4.93 9.43 14.45
N TRP A 11 3.89 9.19 13.66
CA TRP A 11 2.69 8.51 14.14
C TRP A 11 2.96 7.05 14.51
N LEU A 12 3.71 6.31 13.67
CA LEU A 12 4.04 4.92 13.95
C LEU A 12 4.93 4.81 15.20
N ASP A 13 5.94 5.67 15.34
CA ASP A 13 6.84 5.69 16.49
C ASP A 13 6.11 6.06 17.79
N ALA A 14 5.06 6.87 17.67
CA ALA A 14 4.17 7.19 18.80
C ALA A 14 3.12 6.09 19.09
N GLY A 15 3.12 4.99 18.33
CA GLY A 15 2.15 3.89 18.50
C GLY A 15 0.74 4.20 18.02
N VAL A 16 0.56 5.27 17.23
CA VAL A 16 -0.75 5.61 16.67
C VAL A 16 -1.14 4.56 15.62
N PRO A 17 -2.34 3.97 15.73
CA PRO A 17 -2.83 3.02 14.72
C PRO A 17 -3.18 3.78 13.45
N VAL A 18 -2.35 3.62 12.42
CA VAL A 18 -2.52 4.25 11.11
C VAL A 18 -2.96 3.22 10.08
N ALA A 19 -3.94 3.58 9.26
CA ALA A 19 -4.31 2.88 8.03
C ALA A 19 -4.17 3.85 6.87
N GLN A 20 -3.88 3.33 5.68
CA GLN A 20 -3.72 4.12 4.46
C GLN A 20 -4.87 3.87 3.49
N SER A 21 -5.27 4.94 2.79
CA SER A 21 -6.19 4.94 1.67
C SER A 21 -5.65 5.86 0.58
N THR A 22 -6.17 5.75 -0.63
CA THR A 22 -5.81 6.64 -1.74
C THR A 22 -6.46 8.03 -1.62
N ASP A 23 -7.60 8.12 -0.93
CA ASP A 23 -8.45 9.30 -0.79
C ASP A 23 -8.79 9.92 -2.16
N GLY A 24 -8.05 10.93 -2.59
CA GLY A 24 -8.23 11.62 -3.85
C GLY A 24 -7.53 10.96 -5.05
N ARG A 25 -7.31 11.72 -6.11
CA ARG A 25 -6.61 11.24 -7.32
C ARG A 25 -5.08 11.30 -7.15
N PRO A 26 -4.35 10.33 -7.72
CA PRO A 26 -4.83 9.14 -8.42
C PRO A 26 -5.39 8.08 -7.46
N TYR A 27 -6.45 7.39 -7.87
CA TYR A 27 -7.05 6.29 -7.09
C TYR A 27 -6.27 4.97 -7.20
N ASP A 28 -4.99 5.02 -7.50
CA ASP A 28 -4.12 3.87 -7.66
C ASP A 28 -3.42 3.54 -6.33
N PRO A 29 -3.74 2.41 -5.69
CA PRO A 29 -3.09 1.99 -4.45
C PRO A 29 -1.59 1.78 -4.61
N ILE A 30 -1.12 1.32 -5.76
CA ILE A 30 0.30 1.10 -6.03
C ILE A 30 1.05 2.43 -6.09
N PHE A 31 0.47 3.43 -6.75
CA PHE A 31 1.03 4.77 -6.77
C PHE A 31 1.11 5.37 -5.36
N SER A 32 0.05 5.25 -4.56
CA SER A 32 0.06 5.75 -3.17
C SER A 32 1.03 4.96 -2.28
N PHE A 33 1.18 3.65 -2.50
CA PHE A 33 2.20 2.85 -1.83
C PHE A 33 3.60 3.38 -2.13
N TRP A 34 3.91 3.63 -3.42
CA TRP A 34 5.17 4.26 -3.82
C TRP A 34 5.38 5.62 -3.16
N GLN A 35 4.36 6.47 -3.07
CA GLN A 35 4.48 7.79 -2.44
C GLN A 35 4.85 7.72 -0.95
N MET A 36 4.39 6.72 -0.21
CA MET A 36 4.79 6.53 1.20
C MET A 36 6.29 6.24 1.34
N LEU A 37 6.88 5.59 0.35
CA LEU A 37 8.31 5.25 0.31
C LEU A 37 9.14 6.39 -0.24
N ALA A 38 8.79 6.88 -1.43
CA ALA A 38 9.56 7.86 -2.16
C ALA A 38 9.43 9.27 -1.57
N ARG A 39 8.27 9.61 -0.97
CA ARG A 39 7.95 10.96 -0.51
C ARG A 39 8.08 11.99 -1.63
N ARG A 40 7.73 11.61 -2.85
CA ARG A 40 7.83 12.46 -4.04
C ARG A 40 6.47 12.69 -4.69
N ASP A 41 6.31 13.89 -5.22
CA ASP A 41 5.21 14.20 -6.14
C ASP A 41 5.40 13.46 -7.47
N GLY A 42 4.33 12.85 -7.97
CA GLY A 42 4.38 12.01 -9.17
C GLY A 42 4.55 12.79 -10.47
N VAL A 43 4.30 14.09 -10.46
CA VAL A 43 4.37 14.95 -11.66
C VAL A 43 5.69 15.73 -11.69
N SER A 44 5.96 16.48 -10.63
CA SER A 44 7.14 17.35 -10.54
C SER A 44 8.39 16.65 -10.05
N GLY A 45 8.26 15.46 -9.44
CA GLY A 45 9.34 14.77 -8.76
C GLY A 45 9.82 15.45 -7.48
N HIS A 46 9.13 16.53 -7.06
CA HIS A 46 9.48 17.27 -5.85
C HIS A 46 9.33 16.39 -4.61
N THR A 47 10.36 16.35 -3.77
CA THR A 47 10.32 15.65 -2.48
C THR A 47 9.63 16.53 -1.45
N PHE A 48 8.63 16.01 -0.76
CA PHE A 48 7.92 16.71 0.30
C PHE A 48 8.08 16.02 1.66
N GLY A 49 8.11 16.84 2.70
CA GLY A 49 8.37 16.41 4.06
C GLY A 49 9.86 16.06 4.28
N LEU A 50 10.15 15.47 5.43
CA LEU A 50 11.49 15.05 5.81
C LEU A 50 11.77 13.63 5.31
N PRO A 51 12.99 13.32 4.83
CA PRO A 51 13.38 11.94 4.51
C PRO A 51 13.17 10.97 5.68
N ALA A 52 13.30 11.46 6.91
CA ALA A 52 13.04 10.69 8.13
C ALA A 52 11.58 10.22 8.28
N GLN A 53 10.64 10.79 7.51
CA GLN A 53 9.24 10.37 7.51
C GLN A 53 8.94 9.23 6.53
N LYS A 54 9.93 8.73 5.79
CA LYS A 54 9.76 7.56 4.92
C LYS A 54 9.40 6.31 5.74
N LEU A 55 8.59 5.48 5.11
CA LEU A 55 8.26 4.15 5.63
C LEU A 55 9.14 3.10 4.97
N THR A 56 9.31 1.97 5.63
CA THR A 56 9.78 0.75 4.99
C THR A 56 8.66 0.15 4.14
N ARG A 57 9.01 -0.69 3.18
CA ARG A 57 8.02 -1.39 2.33
C ARG A 57 7.06 -2.25 3.16
N ALA A 58 7.58 -2.94 4.16
CA ALA A 58 6.77 -3.76 5.06
C ALA A 58 5.75 -2.93 5.86
N GLU A 59 6.17 -1.77 6.37
CA GLU A 59 5.27 -0.84 7.06
C GLU A 59 4.19 -0.31 6.11
N ALA A 60 4.57 0.18 4.93
CA ALA A 60 3.65 0.70 3.93
C ALA A 60 2.62 -0.37 3.51
N LEU A 61 3.06 -1.62 3.24
CA LEU A 61 2.16 -2.72 2.91
C LEU A 61 1.19 -3.02 4.06
N ARG A 62 1.69 -3.01 5.29
CA ARG A 62 0.87 -3.24 6.49
C ARG A 62 -0.21 -2.17 6.67
N LEU A 63 0.08 -0.91 6.35
CA LEU A 63 -0.91 0.18 6.41
C LEU A 63 -2.08 -0.05 5.44
N TYR A 64 -1.80 -0.57 4.25
CA TYR A 64 -2.82 -0.87 3.22
C TYR A 64 -3.59 -2.17 3.46
N THR A 65 -3.05 -3.10 4.23
CA THR A 65 -3.61 -4.44 4.39
C THR A 65 -4.13 -4.66 5.81
N TYR A 66 -3.29 -5.14 6.69
CA TYR A 66 -3.68 -5.52 8.05
C TYR A 66 -4.23 -4.35 8.86
N ASN A 67 -3.59 -3.17 8.79
CA ASN A 67 -4.03 -2.02 9.57
C ASN A 67 -5.37 -1.48 9.05
N ALA A 68 -5.59 -1.49 7.73
CA ALA A 68 -6.88 -1.13 7.14
C ALA A 68 -8.00 -2.10 7.56
N ALA A 69 -7.72 -3.41 7.56
CA ALA A 69 -8.64 -4.42 8.07
C ALA A 69 -8.96 -4.19 9.57
N ARG A 70 -7.95 -3.88 10.37
CA ARG A 70 -8.10 -3.57 11.80
C ARG A 70 -8.93 -2.30 12.03
N ALA A 71 -8.75 -1.27 11.23
CA ALA A 71 -9.57 -0.06 11.30
C ALA A 71 -11.06 -0.33 11.03
N ALA A 72 -11.35 -1.36 10.25
CA ALA A 72 -12.71 -1.85 9.97
C ALA A 72 -13.19 -2.96 10.96
N PHE A 73 -12.37 -3.35 11.94
CA PHE A 73 -12.61 -4.49 12.87
C PHE A 73 -12.79 -5.83 12.16
N TRP A 74 -12.10 -6.02 11.01
CA TRP A 74 -12.18 -7.21 10.17
C TRP A 74 -10.86 -7.98 10.08
N GLU A 75 -9.87 -7.66 10.91
CA GLU A 75 -8.52 -8.27 10.89
C GLU A 75 -8.52 -9.78 11.14
N HIS A 76 -9.62 -10.32 11.69
CA HIS A 76 -9.79 -11.78 11.86
C HIS A 76 -10.21 -12.47 10.56
N ARG A 77 -10.64 -11.73 9.54
CA ARG A 77 -11.20 -12.26 8.29
C ARG A 77 -10.40 -11.91 7.06
N ILE A 78 -9.76 -10.73 7.04
CA ILE A 78 -9.03 -10.17 5.89
C ILE A 78 -7.75 -9.46 6.36
N GLY A 79 -7.01 -8.88 5.42
CA GLY A 79 -5.86 -8.00 5.68
C GLY A 79 -4.53 -8.73 5.81
N SER A 80 -4.51 -10.06 5.73
CA SER A 80 -3.29 -10.88 5.67
C SER A 80 -3.58 -12.23 5.03
N LEU A 81 -2.55 -12.82 4.42
CA LEU A 81 -2.62 -14.16 3.83
C LEU A 81 -2.32 -15.21 4.91
N GLU A 82 -3.32 -15.54 5.68
CA GLU A 82 -3.25 -16.50 6.77
C GLU A 82 -4.33 -17.58 6.63
N ARG A 83 -4.02 -18.77 7.14
CA ARG A 83 -4.99 -19.88 7.15
C ARG A 83 -6.24 -19.50 7.95
N GLY A 84 -7.40 -19.67 7.35
CA GLY A 84 -8.70 -19.37 7.97
C GLY A 84 -9.25 -17.98 7.62
N LYS A 85 -8.46 -17.13 6.96
CA LYS A 85 -8.95 -15.86 6.41
C LYS A 85 -9.48 -16.01 4.99
N LEU A 86 -10.24 -15.03 4.54
CA LEU A 86 -10.71 -14.95 3.17
C LEU A 86 -9.51 -14.79 2.21
N ALA A 87 -9.60 -15.44 1.07
CA ALA A 87 -8.61 -15.29 0.01
C ALA A 87 -8.89 -14.02 -0.81
N ASP A 88 -8.79 -12.87 -0.13
CA ASP A 88 -8.82 -11.54 -0.71
C ASP A 88 -7.38 -11.13 -0.98
N LEU A 89 -6.99 -11.17 -2.25
CA LEU A 89 -5.60 -10.92 -2.63
C LEU A 89 -5.49 -10.29 -4.01
N VAL A 90 -4.36 -9.68 -4.25
CA VAL A 90 -3.97 -9.12 -5.54
C VAL A 90 -2.67 -9.77 -6.01
N VAL A 91 -2.60 -10.06 -7.32
CA VAL A 91 -1.38 -10.52 -7.99
C VAL A 91 -0.82 -9.34 -8.79
N LEU A 92 0.43 -9.03 -8.54
CA LEU A 92 1.13 -7.92 -9.19
C LEU A 92 2.11 -8.42 -10.25
N SER A 93 2.44 -7.58 -11.22
CA SER A 93 3.43 -7.88 -12.27
C SER A 93 4.85 -7.99 -11.74
N ASP A 94 5.13 -7.35 -10.63
CA ASP A 94 6.46 -7.21 -10.06
C ASP A 94 6.42 -7.42 -8.54
N ASP A 95 7.52 -7.90 -7.98
CA ASP A 95 7.69 -7.96 -6.53
C ASP A 95 8.03 -6.56 -5.97
N ILE A 96 6.99 -5.84 -5.57
CA ILE A 96 7.12 -4.48 -5.00
C ILE A 96 7.96 -4.43 -3.72
N MET A 97 8.27 -5.57 -3.12
CA MET A 97 9.11 -5.65 -1.93
C MET A 97 10.61 -5.61 -2.27
N THR A 98 10.99 -5.91 -3.50
CA THR A 98 12.40 -6.07 -3.90
C THR A 98 12.83 -5.22 -5.09
N ILE A 99 11.93 -4.87 -6.02
CA ILE A 99 12.27 -4.05 -7.19
C ILE A 99 12.77 -2.65 -6.80
N ASP A 100 13.38 -1.97 -7.74
CA ASP A 100 13.77 -0.54 -7.59
C ASP A 100 12.57 0.31 -7.13
N GLU A 101 12.80 1.23 -6.18
CA GLU A 101 11.75 2.06 -5.58
C GLU A 101 10.96 2.84 -6.66
N ASP A 102 11.66 3.39 -7.66
CA ASP A 102 11.01 4.18 -8.70
C ASP A 102 10.18 3.35 -9.67
N ARG A 103 10.43 2.05 -9.77
CA ARG A 103 9.65 1.13 -10.60
C ARG A 103 8.36 0.66 -9.93
N ILE A 104 8.23 0.81 -8.62
CA ILE A 104 7.04 0.35 -7.89
C ILE A 104 5.77 0.96 -8.48
N ARG A 105 5.77 2.25 -8.78
CA ARG A 105 4.60 2.96 -9.33
C ARG A 105 4.13 2.47 -10.69
N ASP A 106 4.98 1.71 -11.40
CA ASP A 106 4.68 1.17 -12.73
C ASP A 106 4.15 -0.27 -12.67
N ALA A 107 4.22 -0.93 -11.51
CA ALA A 107 3.71 -2.27 -11.30
C ALA A 107 2.21 -2.34 -11.61
N LYS A 108 1.79 -3.42 -12.28
CA LYS A 108 0.40 -3.63 -12.72
C LYS A 108 -0.29 -4.67 -11.86
N VAL A 109 -1.58 -4.48 -11.66
CA VAL A 109 -2.43 -5.52 -11.10
C VAL A 109 -2.78 -6.51 -12.21
N LEU A 110 -2.32 -7.75 -12.08
CA LEU A 110 -2.60 -8.84 -13.03
C LEU A 110 -3.90 -9.55 -12.69
N ALA A 111 -4.19 -9.72 -11.41
CA ALA A 111 -5.46 -10.27 -10.95
C ALA A 111 -5.83 -9.75 -9.56
N THR A 112 -7.12 -9.73 -9.28
CA THR A 112 -7.69 -9.48 -7.95
C THR A 112 -8.68 -10.59 -7.64
N LEU A 113 -8.52 -11.21 -6.47
CA LEU A 113 -9.44 -12.22 -5.96
C LEU A 113 -10.20 -11.69 -4.76
N LEU A 114 -11.48 -12.01 -4.69
CA LEU A 114 -12.35 -11.74 -3.56
C LEU A 114 -12.95 -13.06 -3.09
N GLY A 115 -12.64 -13.48 -1.88
CA GLY A 115 -13.04 -14.79 -1.35
C GLY A 115 -12.53 -15.94 -2.21
N GLY A 116 -11.38 -15.81 -2.85
CA GLY A 116 -10.79 -16.81 -3.76
C GLY A 116 -11.35 -16.82 -5.17
N LYS A 117 -12.29 -15.92 -5.52
CA LYS A 117 -12.85 -15.82 -6.86
C LYS A 117 -12.22 -14.62 -7.60
N PRO A 118 -11.73 -14.80 -8.83
CA PRO A 118 -11.25 -13.68 -9.63
C PRO A 118 -12.37 -12.67 -9.91
N VAL A 119 -12.13 -11.40 -9.56
CA VAL A 119 -13.01 -10.25 -9.88
C VAL A 119 -12.36 -9.32 -10.90
N HIS A 120 -11.05 -9.44 -11.07
CA HIS A 120 -10.25 -8.86 -12.12
C HIS A 120 -9.19 -9.87 -12.54
N ASP A 121 -8.98 -10.05 -13.84
CA ASP A 121 -8.00 -11.00 -14.38
C ASP A 121 -7.54 -10.53 -15.78
N THR A 122 -6.24 -10.45 -15.97
CA THR A 122 -5.62 -10.10 -17.26
C THR A 122 -5.25 -11.34 -18.08
N GLY A 123 -5.79 -12.50 -17.75
CA GLY A 123 -5.52 -13.77 -18.40
C GLY A 123 -4.61 -14.72 -17.61
N LEU A 124 -4.51 -14.52 -16.30
CA LEU A 124 -3.68 -15.35 -15.43
C LEU A 124 -4.34 -16.69 -15.09
N PHE A 125 -5.67 -16.72 -15.06
CA PHE A 125 -6.49 -17.87 -14.67
C PHE A 125 -7.32 -18.46 -15.83
N ASN A 126 -7.13 -17.98 -17.06
CA ASN A 126 -7.81 -18.46 -18.27
C ASN A 126 -6.95 -19.48 -19.00
#